data_3abe4bd9d9a0ee59012d8b3587ce23af
#
_entry.id   3abe4bd9d9a0ee59012d8b3587ce23af
#
_cell.length_a   1.000
_cell.length_b   1.000
_cell.length_c   1.000
_cell.angle_alpha   90.00
_cell.angle_beta   90.00
_cell.angle_gamma   90.00
#
_symmetry.space_group_name_H-M   'P 1'
#
loop_
_entity.id
_entity.type
_entity.pdbx_description
1 polymer ?
#
loop_
_entity_poly.entity_id
_entity_poly.type
_entity_poly.pdbx_seq_one_letter_code
_entity_poly.pdbx_strand_id
1 'polypeptide(L)'
;MPADATEPSAKAWSAKVRTAPSAEAPSAEKTHAAVPGPDGRLRCPWGVSPEDYAAYHDTEWGRPVHGDDALYERLCLEAFQSGLSWLTILRRREGFRAAFAGFRIKEVAAFTGADEERLLADPGIIRNRAKIRATLANAQVLAGWSEGELDALIWSYAPEAAGRRAPGAHTEIPATTPESTALAKELKRRGVRFVGPTTAYALMQACGLVNDHLTDCWARDLPC
;
A
#
# COMPACT_ATOMS: atom_id res chain seq x y z
N MET A 1 -39.99 60.09 -11.14
CA MET A 1 -38.75 60.61 -11.73
C MET A 1 -37.61 59.80 -11.15
N PRO A 2 -36.97 58.91 -11.92
CA PRO A 2 -35.94 58.00 -11.43
C PRO A 2 -34.58 58.67 -11.46
N ALA A 3 -33.75 58.38 -10.47
CA ALA A 3 -32.34 58.76 -10.40
C ALA A 3 -31.48 57.68 -11.06
N ASP A 4 -30.69 58.16 -11.96
CA ASP A 4 -29.72 57.48 -12.79
C ASP A 4 -28.52 57.01 -11.92
N ALA A 5 -28.21 55.72 -11.94
CA ALA A 5 -27.03 55.16 -11.28
C ALA A 5 -26.09 54.64 -12.36
N THR A 6 -25.11 55.47 -12.68
CA THR A 6 -24.02 55.16 -13.61
C THR A 6 -23.05 54.13 -13.00
N GLU A 7 -22.91 53.00 -13.65
CA GLU A 7 -21.86 52.01 -13.38
C GLU A 7 -20.46 52.51 -13.75
N PRO A 8 -19.43 52.26 -12.95
CA PRO A 8 -18.05 52.50 -13.37
C PRO A 8 -17.48 51.32 -14.10
N SER A 9 -17.02 51.60 -15.33
CA SER A 9 -16.24 50.80 -16.26
C SER A 9 -15.08 50.03 -15.60
N ALA A 10 -15.09 48.71 -15.80
CA ALA A 10 -13.99 47.83 -15.48
C ALA A 10 -12.80 48.05 -16.43
N LYS A 11 -11.76 48.72 -15.97
CA LYS A 11 -10.46 48.77 -16.65
C LYS A 11 -9.77 47.42 -16.53
N ALA A 12 -9.59 46.75 -17.65
CA ALA A 12 -8.84 45.53 -17.82
C ALA A 12 -7.36 45.77 -17.40
N TRP A 13 -6.93 45.11 -16.34
CA TRP A 13 -5.53 45.03 -15.95
C TRP A 13 -4.89 43.83 -16.62
N SER A 14 -4.24 44.08 -17.77
CA SER A 14 -3.40 43.11 -18.46
C SER A 14 -2.09 42.94 -17.69
N ALA A 15 -2.04 41.98 -16.78
CA ALA A 15 -0.79 41.52 -16.19
C ALA A 15 -0.09 40.61 -17.19
N LYS A 16 1.01 41.07 -17.77
CA LYS A 16 1.96 40.22 -18.48
C LYS A 16 2.52 39.17 -17.51
N VAL A 17 1.99 37.94 -17.57
CA VAL A 17 2.59 36.78 -16.96
C VAL A 17 3.93 36.53 -17.68
N ARG A 18 5.03 36.86 -17.03
CA ARG A 18 6.35 36.43 -17.44
C ARG A 18 6.43 34.94 -17.13
N THR A 19 6.31 34.10 -18.15
CA THR A 19 6.64 32.68 -18.07
C THR A 19 8.12 32.57 -17.70
N ALA A 20 8.38 32.08 -16.49
CA ALA A 20 9.69 31.59 -16.12
C ALA A 20 10.03 30.40 -17.06
N PRO A 21 11.31 30.26 -17.49
CA PRO A 21 11.70 29.10 -18.27
C PRO A 21 11.37 27.84 -17.44
N SER A 22 10.57 26.96 -18.02
CA SER A 22 10.37 25.61 -17.50
C SER A 22 11.75 24.98 -17.41
N ALA A 23 12.22 24.73 -16.19
CA ALA A 23 13.31 23.80 -16.00
C ALA A 23 12.76 22.46 -16.54
N GLU A 24 13.24 22.05 -17.70
CA GLU A 24 13.08 20.70 -18.18
C GLU A 24 13.60 19.79 -17.08
N ALA A 25 12.65 19.12 -16.40
CA ALA A 25 13.00 17.96 -15.58
C ALA A 25 13.77 17.02 -16.51
N PRO A 26 14.95 16.51 -16.10
CA PRO A 26 15.68 15.57 -16.93
C PRO A 26 14.71 14.46 -17.30
N SER A 27 14.57 14.20 -18.59
CA SER A 27 13.87 13.06 -19.14
C SER A 27 14.54 11.83 -18.54
N ALA A 28 13.97 11.31 -17.45
CA ALA A 28 14.38 10.04 -16.91
C ALA A 28 14.03 8.99 -17.97
N GLU A 29 14.97 8.67 -18.83
CA GLU A 29 15.08 7.32 -19.34
C GLU A 29 15.15 6.42 -18.12
N LYS A 30 13.99 5.96 -17.70
CA LYS A 30 13.82 5.09 -16.56
C LYS A 30 14.38 3.73 -16.95
N THR A 31 15.66 3.52 -16.75
CA THR A 31 16.23 2.20 -16.64
C THR A 31 15.62 1.58 -15.39
N HIS A 32 14.56 0.82 -15.61
CA HIS A 32 13.78 0.18 -14.54
C HIS A 32 14.41 -1.13 -14.05
N ALA A 33 15.65 -1.41 -14.45
CA ALA A 33 16.48 -2.52 -14.00
C ALA A 33 16.91 -2.35 -12.53
N ALA A 34 17.40 -3.41 -11.93
CA ALA A 34 18.01 -3.33 -10.60
C ALA A 34 19.20 -2.37 -10.60
N VAL A 35 19.37 -1.62 -9.53
CA VAL A 35 20.42 -0.60 -9.40
C VAL A 35 21.29 -0.88 -8.17
N PRO A 36 22.58 -0.51 -8.19
CA PRO A 36 23.47 -0.75 -7.06
C PRO A 36 23.10 0.14 -5.87
N GLY A 37 23.03 -0.45 -4.70
CA GLY A 37 22.96 0.26 -3.42
C GLY A 37 24.34 0.70 -2.93
N PRO A 38 24.41 1.40 -1.78
CA PRO A 38 25.67 1.87 -1.19
C PRO A 38 26.66 0.73 -0.86
N ASP A 39 26.15 -0.48 -0.64
CA ASP A 39 26.92 -1.69 -0.38
C ASP A 39 27.29 -2.49 -1.64
N GLY A 40 27.01 -1.95 -2.83
CA GLY A 40 27.25 -2.57 -4.12
C GLY A 40 26.26 -3.66 -4.54
N ARG A 41 25.31 -4.03 -3.70
CA ARG A 41 24.27 -5.01 -4.05
C ARG A 41 23.22 -4.41 -4.97
N LEU A 42 22.84 -5.15 -6.00
CA LEU A 42 21.77 -4.73 -6.90
C LEU A 42 20.40 -4.92 -6.23
N ARG A 43 19.57 -3.89 -6.23
CA ARG A 43 18.22 -3.88 -5.66
C ARG A 43 17.20 -3.36 -6.65
N CYS A 44 15.95 -3.67 -6.41
CA CYS A 44 14.85 -2.93 -7.04
C CYS A 44 15.01 -1.44 -6.75
N PRO A 45 14.82 -0.52 -7.72
CA PRO A 45 15.12 0.90 -7.55
C PRO A 45 14.49 1.56 -6.33
N TRP A 46 13.28 1.12 -5.97
CA TRP A 46 12.58 1.64 -4.79
C TRP A 46 13.20 1.17 -3.45
N GLY A 47 13.89 0.02 -3.45
CA GLY A 47 14.50 -0.60 -2.27
C GLY A 47 15.95 -0.17 -2.02
N VAL A 48 16.46 0.89 -2.65
CA VAL A 48 17.85 1.35 -2.45
C VAL A 48 17.97 2.35 -1.30
N SER A 49 16.99 3.24 -1.17
CA SER A 49 16.99 4.30 -0.17
C SER A 49 15.57 4.77 0.17
N PRO A 50 15.34 5.33 1.34
CA PRO A 50 16.26 5.44 2.49
C PRO A 50 16.53 4.08 3.17
N GLU A 51 17.41 4.06 4.20
CA GLU A 51 17.89 2.83 4.85
C GLU A 51 16.77 1.92 5.40
N ASP A 52 15.75 2.52 6.04
CA ASP A 52 14.58 1.79 6.55
C ASP A 52 13.78 1.11 5.42
N TYR A 53 13.77 1.73 4.24
CA TYR A 53 13.10 1.17 3.07
C TYR A 53 13.94 0.06 2.43
N ALA A 54 15.27 0.22 2.38
CA ALA A 54 16.19 -0.81 1.93
C ALA A 54 16.12 -2.05 2.85
N ALA A 55 16.09 -1.84 4.16
CA ALA A 55 15.93 -2.92 5.13
C ALA A 55 14.63 -3.70 4.92
N TYR A 56 13.50 -3.02 4.73
CA TYR A 56 12.22 -3.65 4.43
C TYR A 56 12.28 -4.47 3.13
N HIS A 57 12.86 -3.90 2.06
CA HIS A 57 13.05 -4.59 0.78
C HIS A 57 13.87 -5.87 0.93
N ASP A 58 14.96 -5.81 1.68
CA ASP A 58 15.91 -6.90 1.80
C ASP A 58 15.44 -8.04 2.69
N THR A 59 14.62 -7.73 3.70
CA THR A 59 14.33 -8.69 4.78
C THR A 59 12.86 -9.09 4.91
N GLU A 60 11.93 -8.30 4.35
CA GLU A 60 10.50 -8.52 4.56
C GLU A 60 9.72 -8.68 3.24
N TRP A 61 9.89 -7.75 2.29
CA TRP A 61 9.08 -7.75 1.08
C TRP A 61 9.35 -8.98 0.22
N GLY A 62 8.28 -9.63 -0.23
CA GLY A 62 8.39 -10.87 -1.02
C GLY A 62 8.71 -12.11 -0.19
N ARG A 63 8.68 -12.03 1.14
CA ARG A 63 8.85 -13.19 2.02
C ARG A 63 7.51 -13.79 2.40
N PRO A 64 7.39 -15.13 2.50
CA PRO A 64 6.16 -15.77 2.91
C PRO A 64 5.70 -15.30 4.29
N VAL A 65 4.44 -14.84 4.35
CA VAL A 65 3.77 -14.48 5.58
C VAL A 65 2.59 -15.41 5.78
N HIS A 66 2.54 -16.08 6.93
CA HIS A 66 1.48 -16.98 7.33
C HIS A 66 0.86 -16.55 8.66
N GLY A 67 -0.34 -17.05 8.92
CA GLY A 67 -1.13 -16.77 10.11
C GLY A 67 -2.09 -15.61 9.93
N ASP A 68 -3.33 -15.80 10.42
CA ASP A 68 -4.45 -14.89 10.18
C ASP A 68 -4.18 -13.47 10.68
N ASP A 69 -3.63 -13.31 11.89
CA ASP A 69 -3.33 -11.99 12.46
C ASP A 69 -2.23 -11.25 11.65
N ALA A 70 -1.19 -11.98 11.22
CA ALA A 70 -0.11 -11.39 10.42
C ALA A 70 -0.60 -10.97 9.03
N LEU A 71 -1.43 -11.78 8.39
CA LEU A 71 -2.03 -11.45 7.10
C LEU A 71 -3.06 -10.32 7.22
N TYR A 72 -3.81 -10.28 8.32
CA TYR A 72 -4.71 -9.17 8.62
C TYR A 72 -3.94 -7.86 8.81
N GLU A 73 -2.80 -7.87 9.53
CA GLU A 73 -1.90 -6.70 9.62
C GLU A 73 -1.52 -6.20 8.22
N ARG A 74 -0.99 -7.09 7.37
CA ARG A 74 -0.55 -6.72 6.01
C ARG A 74 -1.70 -6.17 5.18
N LEU A 75 -2.85 -6.83 5.20
CA LEU A 75 -4.06 -6.38 4.51
C LEU A 75 -4.48 -4.96 4.93
N CYS A 76 -4.46 -4.68 6.23
CA CYS A 76 -4.81 -3.36 6.76
C CYS A 76 -3.79 -2.30 6.37
N LEU A 77 -2.49 -2.58 6.47
CA LEU A 77 -1.43 -1.65 6.11
C LEU A 77 -1.47 -1.31 4.62
N GLU A 78 -1.70 -2.28 3.73
CA GLU A 78 -1.90 -2.05 2.29
C GLU A 78 -3.16 -1.21 2.02
N ALA A 79 -4.25 -1.44 2.75
CA ALA A 79 -5.44 -0.60 2.66
C ALA A 79 -5.16 0.85 3.12
N PHE A 80 -4.37 1.04 4.18
CA PHE A 80 -3.94 2.36 4.64
C PHE A 80 -2.99 3.05 3.65
N GLN A 81 -2.21 2.30 2.88
CA GLN A 81 -1.33 2.85 1.86
C GLN A 81 -2.10 3.53 0.73
N SER A 82 -3.31 3.11 0.41
CA SER A 82 -4.08 3.67 -0.71
C SER A 82 -4.08 5.21 -0.70
N GLY A 83 -3.48 5.81 -1.75
CA GLY A 83 -3.28 7.27 -1.88
C GLY A 83 -2.06 7.84 -1.12
N LEU A 84 -1.20 6.99 -0.55
CA LEU A 84 0.01 7.36 0.16
C LEU A 84 1.21 6.55 -0.34
N SER A 85 2.44 6.94 0.04
CA SER A 85 3.61 6.11 -0.19
C SER A 85 3.70 4.98 0.84
N TRP A 86 4.22 3.81 0.44
CA TRP A 86 4.48 2.72 1.39
C TRP A 86 5.43 3.15 2.50
N LEU A 87 6.46 3.92 2.19
CA LEU A 87 7.39 4.45 3.19
C LEU A 87 6.68 5.22 4.32
N THR A 88 5.61 5.95 4.01
CA THR A 88 4.79 6.64 5.01
C THR A 88 4.12 5.65 5.96
N ILE A 89 3.64 4.52 5.44
CA ILE A 89 3.01 3.46 6.23
C ILE A 89 4.07 2.69 7.04
N LEU A 90 5.17 2.31 6.40
CA LEU A 90 6.27 1.59 7.02
C LEU A 90 6.79 2.31 8.28
N ARG A 91 7.03 3.62 8.18
CA ARG A 91 7.51 4.45 9.30
C ARG A 91 6.50 4.62 10.44
N ARG A 92 5.21 4.36 10.17
CA ARG A 92 4.14 4.40 11.17
C ARG A 92 3.70 3.03 11.64
N ARG A 93 4.32 1.95 11.14
CA ARG A 93 3.89 0.57 11.38
C ARG A 93 3.82 0.26 12.88
N GLU A 94 4.80 0.68 13.66
CA GLU A 94 4.79 0.46 15.11
C GLU A 94 3.66 1.25 15.80
N GLY A 95 3.37 2.46 15.32
CA GLY A 95 2.19 3.22 15.77
C GLY A 95 0.89 2.49 15.44
N PHE A 96 0.78 1.94 14.24
CA PHE A 96 -0.37 1.11 13.86
C PHE A 96 -0.49 -0.14 14.74
N ARG A 97 0.60 -0.87 14.99
CA ARG A 97 0.60 -2.04 15.88
C ARG A 97 0.14 -1.68 17.28
N ALA A 98 0.67 -0.61 17.86
CA ALA A 98 0.24 -0.13 19.17
C ALA A 98 -1.23 0.26 19.19
N ALA A 99 -1.71 1.01 18.18
CA ALA A 99 -3.06 1.52 18.08
C ALA A 99 -4.11 0.40 17.90
N PHE A 100 -3.77 -0.65 17.12
CA PHE A 100 -4.66 -1.76 16.75
C PHE A 100 -4.33 -3.07 17.50
N ALA A 101 -3.82 -2.99 18.74
CA ALA A 101 -3.55 -4.15 19.59
C ALA A 101 -2.71 -5.25 18.91
N GLY A 102 -1.67 -4.86 18.16
CA GLY A 102 -0.83 -5.78 17.40
C GLY A 102 -1.55 -6.48 16.25
N PHE A 103 -2.66 -5.93 15.78
CA PHE A 103 -3.53 -6.50 14.76
C PHE A 103 -4.07 -7.90 15.11
N ARG A 104 -4.17 -8.23 16.41
CA ARG A 104 -4.85 -9.45 16.83
C ARG A 104 -6.34 -9.34 16.52
N ILE A 105 -6.81 -10.12 15.57
CA ILE A 105 -8.16 -10.04 14.99
C ILE A 105 -9.23 -10.02 16.09
N LYS A 106 -9.15 -10.94 17.05
CA LYS A 106 -10.15 -11.04 18.13
C LYS A 106 -10.17 -9.81 19.03
N GLU A 107 -9.01 -9.19 19.28
CA GLU A 107 -8.93 -7.98 20.11
C GLU A 107 -9.46 -6.76 19.35
N VAL A 108 -9.06 -6.59 18.07
CA VAL A 108 -9.57 -5.48 17.26
C VAL A 108 -11.08 -5.61 17.00
N ALA A 109 -11.58 -6.83 16.85
CA ALA A 109 -13.03 -7.08 16.69
C ALA A 109 -13.86 -6.63 17.89
N ALA A 110 -13.26 -6.60 19.09
CA ALA A 110 -13.89 -6.14 20.32
C ALA A 110 -13.85 -4.62 20.50
N PHE A 111 -13.18 -3.88 19.62
CA PHE A 111 -13.11 -2.43 19.71
C PHE A 111 -14.49 -1.79 19.56
N THR A 112 -14.71 -0.73 20.33
CA THR A 112 -15.97 0.00 20.45
C THR A 112 -15.92 1.36 19.72
N GLY A 113 -17.01 2.11 19.78
CA GLY A 113 -17.01 3.50 19.29
C GLY A 113 -16.01 4.41 20.01
N ALA A 114 -15.71 4.15 21.29
CA ALA A 114 -14.69 4.88 22.04
C ALA A 114 -13.29 4.60 21.45
N ASP A 115 -13.03 3.38 21.00
CA ASP A 115 -11.77 3.04 20.32
C ASP A 115 -11.68 3.70 18.95
N GLU A 116 -12.77 3.80 18.18
CA GLU A 116 -12.78 4.57 16.93
C GLU A 116 -12.36 6.03 17.17
N GLU A 117 -12.92 6.69 18.18
CA GLU A 117 -12.55 8.08 18.49
C GLU A 117 -11.09 8.19 19.00
N ARG A 118 -10.62 7.23 19.78
CA ARG A 118 -9.20 7.14 20.19
C ARG A 118 -8.28 7.04 18.97
N LEU A 119 -8.59 6.16 18.03
CA LEU A 119 -7.83 5.96 16.79
C LEU A 119 -7.82 7.23 15.91
N LEU A 120 -8.93 7.95 15.84
CA LEU A 120 -9.03 9.21 15.11
C LEU A 120 -8.21 10.35 15.73
N ALA A 121 -7.95 10.28 17.03
CA ALA A 121 -7.12 11.24 17.75
C ALA A 121 -5.63 10.88 17.73
N ASP A 122 -5.27 9.64 17.39
CA ASP A 122 -3.90 9.12 17.47
C ASP A 122 -3.00 9.70 16.36
N PRO A 123 -1.96 10.50 16.68
CA PRO A 123 -1.03 11.03 15.70
C PRO A 123 -0.05 9.96 15.14
N GLY A 124 0.05 8.81 15.79
CA GLY A 124 0.91 7.69 15.37
C GLY A 124 0.45 6.99 14.11
N ILE A 125 -0.83 7.14 13.74
CA ILE A 125 -1.43 6.47 12.58
C ILE A 125 -1.96 7.45 11.53
N ILE A 126 -2.41 6.92 10.40
CA ILE A 126 -3.15 7.70 9.39
C ILE A 126 -4.61 7.85 9.85
N ARG A 127 -4.99 9.04 10.27
CA ARG A 127 -6.31 9.39 10.81
C ARG A 127 -7.38 9.51 9.73
N ASN A 128 -7.64 8.43 9.01
CA ASN A 128 -8.69 8.36 8.00
C ASN A 128 -9.86 7.51 8.53
N ARG A 129 -10.99 8.17 8.82
CA ARG A 129 -12.18 7.51 9.40
C ARG A 129 -12.67 6.32 8.58
N ALA A 130 -12.69 6.43 7.25
CA ALA A 130 -13.18 5.36 6.40
C ALA A 130 -12.26 4.12 6.47
N LYS A 131 -10.93 4.32 6.48
CA LYS A 131 -9.95 3.23 6.59
C LYS A 131 -9.98 2.61 7.99
N ILE A 132 -10.06 3.42 9.05
CA ILE A 132 -10.20 2.93 10.43
C ILE A 132 -11.46 2.06 10.56
N ARG A 133 -12.62 2.56 10.13
CA ARG A 133 -13.88 1.79 10.16
C ARG A 133 -13.81 0.51 9.34
N ALA A 134 -13.14 0.53 8.20
CA ALA A 134 -12.94 -0.68 7.39
C ALA A 134 -12.09 -1.71 8.13
N THR A 135 -11.00 -1.27 8.79
CA THR A 135 -10.17 -2.15 9.62
C THR A 135 -10.99 -2.80 10.73
N LEU A 136 -11.75 -2.03 11.51
CA LEU A 136 -12.59 -2.57 12.58
C LEU A 136 -13.64 -3.56 12.04
N ALA A 137 -14.33 -3.19 10.96
CA ALA A 137 -15.33 -4.05 10.34
C ALA A 137 -14.72 -5.35 9.78
N ASN A 138 -13.51 -5.28 9.22
CA ASN A 138 -12.79 -6.46 8.74
C ASN A 138 -12.43 -7.39 9.90
N ALA A 139 -11.96 -6.87 11.03
CA ALA A 139 -11.69 -7.67 12.21
C ALA A 139 -12.96 -8.40 12.70
N GLN A 140 -14.11 -7.71 12.74
CA GLN A 140 -15.38 -8.31 13.15
C GLN A 140 -15.82 -9.45 12.21
N VAL A 141 -15.62 -9.28 10.90
CA VAL A 141 -15.90 -10.33 9.92
C VAL A 141 -14.95 -11.52 10.13
N LEU A 142 -13.65 -11.25 10.22
CA LEU A 142 -12.62 -12.29 10.33
C LEU A 142 -12.66 -13.03 11.68
N ALA A 143 -13.09 -12.38 12.76
CA ALA A 143 -13.26 -13.04 14.05
C ALA A 143 -14.34 -14.13 14.05
N GLY A 144 -15.23 -14.11 13.06
CA GLY A 144 -16.24 -15.16 12.83
C GLY A 144 -15.75 -16.31 11.93
N TRP A 145 -14.54 -16.22 11.39
CA TRP A 145 -13.95 -17.28 10.56
C TRP A 145 -13.25 -18.34 11.43
N SER A 146 -13.03 -19.52 10.85
CA SER A 146 -12.21 -20.54 11.49
C SER A 146 -10.74 -20.13 11.56
N GLU A 147 -10.02 -20.64 12.52
CA GLU A 147 -8.58 -20.42 12.63
C GLU A 147 -7.84 -20.94 11.39
N GLY A 148 -6.96 -20.13 10.82
CA GLY A 148 -6.23 -20.43 9.58
C GLY A 148 -7.06 -20.22 8.30
N GLU A 149 -8.33 -19.81 8.39
CA GLU A 149 -9.19 -19.65 7.20
C GLU A 149 -8.76 -18.46 6.32
N LEU A 150 -8.31 -17.36 6.92
CA LEU A 150 -7.79 -16.21 6.15
C LEU A 150 -6.48 -16.58 5.46
N ASP A 151 -5.59 -17.27 6.16
CA ASP A 151 -4.31 -17.77 5.59
C ASP A 151 -4.59 -18.70 4.41
N ALA A 152 -5.38 -19.73 4.61
CA ALA A 152 -5.74 -20.69 3.57
C ALA A 152 -6.40 -20.01 2.37
N LEU A 153 -7.31 -19.04 2.61
CA LEU A 153 -7.95 -18.29 1.54
C LEU A 153 -6.93 -17.48 0.73
N ILE A 154 -6.11 -16.67 1.38
CA ILE A 154 -5.16 -15.79 0.68
C ILE A 154 -4.18 -16.65 -0.13
N TRP A 155 -3.58 -17.68 0.47
CA TRP A 155 -2.62 -18.54 -0.19
C TRP A 155 -3.22 -19.42 -1.29
N SER A 156 -4.53 -19.69 -1.28
CA SER A 156 -5.20 -20.38 -2.38
C SER A 156 -5.20 -19.59 -3.70
N TYR A 157 -4.90 -18.31 -3.65
CA TYR A 157 -4.74 -17.44 -4.83
C TYR A 157 -3.29 -17.22 -5.24
N ALA A 158 -2.32 -17.86 -4.58
CA ALA A 158 -0.95 -17.81 -5.04
C ALA A 158 -0.85 -18.46 -6.44
N PRO A 159 -0.28 -17.76 -7.44
CA PRO A 159 -0.10 -18.34 -8.75
C PRO A 159 0.94 -19.49 -8.70
N GLU A 160 0.85 -20.43 -9.62
CA GLU A 160 1.89 -21.45 -9.75
C GLU A 160 3.24 -20.76 -10.01
N ALA A 161 4.25 -21.14 -9.20
CA ALA A 161 5.60 -20.59 -9.35
C ALA A 161 6.26 -21.06 -10.64
N ALA A 162 5.91 -22.26 -11.12
CA ALA A 162 6.44 -22.83 -12.34
C ALA A 162 6.02 -21.98 -13.56
N GLY A 163 7.01 -21.43 -14.27
CA GLY A 163 6.79 -20.65 -15.49
C GLY A 163 6.57 -19.14 -15.27
N ARG A 164 6.50 -18.64 -14.04
CA ARG A 164 6.44 -17.21 -13.81
C ARG A 164 7.80 -16.57 -14.05
N ARG A 165 7.88 -15.78 -15.13
CA ARG A 165 9.11 -15.04 -15.47
C ARG A 165 9.36 -13.93 -14.42
N ALA A 166 10.61 -13.82 -13.99
CA ALA A 166 11.06 -12.68 -13.19
C ALA A 166 10.96 -11.38 -13.99
N PRO A 167 10.46 -10.27 -13.41
CA PRO A 167 10.43 -8.99 -14.10
C PRO A 167 11.87 -8.47 -14.29
N GLY A 168 12.21 -8.08 -15.52
CA GLY A 168 13.48 -7.42 -15.84
C GLY A 168 13.50 -5.95 -15.50
N ALA A 169 12.32 -5.35 -15.41
CA ALA A 169 12.15 -3.93 -15.12
C ALA A 169 10.88 -3.69 -14.28
N HIS A 170 10.89 -2.60 -13.50
CA HIS A 170 9.72 -2.24 -12.67
C HIS A 170 8.44 -2.01 -13.50
N THR A 171 8.58 -1.57 -14.74
CA THR A 171 7.46 -1.38 -15.68
C THR A 171 6.81 -2.68 -16.16
N GLU A 172 7.48 -3.80 -15.99
CA GLU A 172 6.92 -5.12 -16.31
C GLU A 172 6.02 -5.67 -15.20
N ILE A 173 6.08 -5.07 -14.00
CA ILE A 173 5.25 -5.46 -12.86
C ILE A 173 3.85 -4.90 -13.07
N PRO A 174 2.81 -5.75 -13.18
CA PRO A 174 1.45 -5.28 -13.40
C PRO A 174 0.88 -4.63 -12.13
N ALA A 175 -0.07 -3.70 -12.29
CA ALA A 175 -0.79 -3.15 -11.15
C ALA A 175 -1.81 -4.14 -10.55
N THR A 176 -2.25 -5.12 -11.33
CA THR A 176 -3.21 -6.17 -10.94
C THR A 176 -2.98 -7.42 -11.79
N THR A 177 -3.39 -8.58 -11.27
CA THR A 177 -3.41 -9.84 -12.01
C THR A 177 -4.80 -10.49 -11.94
N PRO A 178 -5.08 -11.54 -12.73
CA PRO A 178 -6.31 -12.32 -12.59
C PRO A 178 -6.52 -12.84 -11.16
N GLU A 179 -5.44 -13.33 -10.52
CA GLU A 179 -5.46 -13.87 -9.15
C GLU A 179 -5.77 -12.77 -8.13
N SER A 180 -5.11 -11.61 -8.21
CA SER A 180 -5.38 -10.49 -7.30
C SER A 180 -6.80 -9.95 -7.47
N THR A 181 -7.32 -9.97 -8.70
CA THR A 181 -8.70 -9.57 -9.00
C THR A 181 -9.70 -10.56 -8.41
N ALA A 182 -9.42 -11.85 -8.53
CA ALA A 182 -10.24 -12.90 -7.97
C ALA A 182 -10.21 -12.89 -6.44
N LEU A 183 -9.02 -12.75 -5.83
CA LEU A 183 -8.85 -12.61 -4.38
C LEU A 183 -9.64 -11.41 -3.84
N ALA A 184 -9.50 -10.23 -4.45
CA ALA A 184 -10.23 -9.03 -4.04
C ALA A 184 -11.75 -9.22 -4.11
N LYS A 185 -12.23 -9.88 -5.18
CA LYS A 185 -13.65 -10.20 -5.35
C LYS A 185 -14.14 -11.16 -4.24
N GLU A 186 -13.37 -12.18 -3.92
CA GLU A 186 -13.73 -13.16 -2.90
C GLU A 186 -13.72 -12.55 -1.49
N LEU A 187 -12.68 -11.79 -1.15
CA LEU A 187 -12.61 -11.05 0.12
C LEU A 187 -13.82 -10.12 0.29
N LYS A 188 -14.17 -9.37 -0.78
CA LYS A 188 -15.36 -8.51 -0.78
C LYS A 188 -16.66 -9.31 -0.62
N ARG A 189 -16.81 -10.45 -1.30
CA ARG A 189 -17.97 -11.32 -1.19
C ARG A 189 -18.16 -11.83 0.25
N ARG A 190 -17.06 -12.08 0.95
CA ARG A 190 -17.03 -12.52 2.35
C ARG A 190 -17.13 -11.36 3.36
N GLY A 191 -17.34 -10.13 2.91
CA GLY A 191 -17.59 -8.96 3.76
C GLY A 191 -16.35 -8.12 4.10
N VAL A 192 -15.15 -8.50 3.64
CA VAL A 192 -13.93 -7.73 3.82
C VAL A 192 -13.98 -6.48 2.95
N ARG A 193 -13.60 -5.35 3.51
CA ARG A 193 -13.73 -4.01 2.90
C ARG A 193 -12.37 -3.39 2.61
N PHE A 194 -12.36 -2.38 1.72
CA PHE A 194 -11.19 -1.59 1.36
C PHE A 194 -10.06 -2.38 0.68
N VAL A 195 -10.39 -3.51 0.06
CA VAL A 195 -9.45 -4.34 -0.69
C VAL A 195 -9.91 -4.42 -2.13
N GLY A 196 -9.28 -3.62 -2.99
CA GLY A 196 -9.43 -3.70 -4.44
C GLY A 196 -8.35 -4.59 -5.08
N PRO A 197 -8.43 -4.86 -6.40
CA PRO A 197 -7.44 -5.70 -7.09
C PRO A 197 -5.99 -5.24 -6.94
N THR A 198 -5.74 -3.92 -6.96
CA THR A 198 -4.40 -3.34 -6.76
C THR A 198 -3.91 -3.55 -5.33
N THR A 199 -4.77 -3.34 -4.32
CA THR A 199 -4.43 -3.59 -2.91
C THR A 199 -4.18 -5.07 -2.66
N ALA A 200 -4.98 -5.96 -3.27
CA ALA A 200 -4.77 -7.40 -3.19
C ALA A 200 -3.45 -7.82 -3.84
N TYR A 201 -3.07 -7.20 -4.97
CA TYR A 201 -1.79 -7.49 -5.60
C TYR A 201 -0.61 -7.02 -4.74
N ALA A 202 -0.69 -5.82 -4.16
CA ALA A 202 0.33 -5.33 -3.23
C ALA A 202 0.47 -6.26 -2.01
N LEU A 203 -0.64 -6.76 -1.47
CA LEU A 203 -0.63 -7.78 -0.42
C LEU A 203 0.08 -9.07 -0.88
N MET A 204 -0.23 -9.55 -2.09
CA MET A 204 0.41 -10.75 -2.65
C MET A 204 1.93 -10.58 -2.80
N GLN A 205 2.38 -9.40 -3.22
CA GLN A 205 3.80 -9.05 -3.29
C GLN A 205 4.44 -8.99 -1.90
N ALA A 206 3.83 -8.24 -0.97
CA ALA A 206 4.38 -8.05 0.37
C ALA A 206 4.47 -9.36 1.17
N CYS A 207 3.53 -10.29 0.94
CA CYS A 207 3.45 -11.56 1.67
C CYS A 207 4.11 -12.74 0.93
N GLY A 208 4.80 -12.51 -0.18
CA GLY A 208 5.54 -13.55 -0.87
C GLY A 208 4.70 -14.56 -1.68
N LEU A 209 3.39 -14.28 -1.91
CA LEU A 209 2.60 -15.09 -2.84
C LEU A 209 3.13 -14.97 -4.26
N VAL A 210 3.76 -13.85 -4.57
CA VAL A 210 4.48 -13.59 -5.82
C VAL A 210 5.84 -12.98 -5.48
N ASN A 211 6.86 -13.41 -6.21
CA ASN A 211 8.19 -12.81 -6.11
C ASN A 211 8.41 -11.83 -7.27
N ASP A 212 8.23 -10.55 -7.00
CA ASP A 212 8.40 -9.46 -7.96
C ASP A 212 9.70 -8.66 -7.77
N HIS A 213 10.65 -9.20 -7.00
CA HIS A 213 12.02 -8.72 -7.10
C HIS A 213 12.50 -8.82 -8.55
N LEU A 214 13.20 -7.80 -9.03
CA LEU A 214 13.74 -7.79 -10.40
C LEU A 214 14.74 -8.95 -10.59
N THR A 215 14.92 -9.36 -11.83
CA THR A 215 15.78 -10.50 -12.22
C THR A 215 17.17 -10.42 -11.59
N ASP A 216 17.78 -9.22 -11.58
CA ASP A 216 19.14 -9.02 -11.07
C ASP A 216 19.15 -8.54 -9.59
N CYS A 217 18.01 -8.51 -8.92
CA CYS A 217 17.92 -8.08 -7.53
C CYS A 217 18.48 -9.19 -6.62
N TRP A 218 19.49 -8.86 -5.81
CA TRP A 218 20.13 -9.81 -4.91
C TRP A 218 19.17 -10.45 -3.90
N ALA A 219 18.09 -9.72 -3.51
CA ALA A 219 17.11 -10.22 -2.55
C ALA A 219 16.17 -11.27 -3.14
N ARG A 220 16.15 -11.41 -4.50
CA ARG A 220 15.25 -12.33 -5.18
C ARG A 220 15.47 -13.80 -4.80
N ASP A 221 16.73 -14.20 -4.72
CA ASP A 221 17.13 -15.60 -4.52
C ASP A 221 17.52 -15.92 -3.07
N LEU A 222 17.26 -14.98 -2.15
CA LEU A 222 17.45 -15.25 -0.73
C LEU A 222 16.46 -16.34 -0.27
N PRO A 223 16.91 -17.28 0.56
CA PRO A 223 16.03 -18.32 1.10
C PRO A 223 14.88 -17.68 1.90
N CYS A 224 13.69 -18.27 1.74
CA CYS A 224 12.51 -17.91 2.51
C CYS A 224 12.54 -18.53 3.89
#